data_48473b62d77b8f1abcc2f06d618e3fe1
#
_entry.id   48473b62d77b8f1abcc2f06d618e3fe1
#
_cell.length_a   1.000
_cell.length_b   1.000
_cell.length_c   1.000
_cell.angle_alpha   90.00
_cell.angle_beta   90.00
_cell.angle_gamma   90.00
#
_symmetry.space_group_name_H-M   'P 1'
#
loop_
_entity.id
_entity.type
_entity.pdbx_description
1 polymer ?
#
loop_
_entity_poly.entity_id
_entity_poly.type
_entity_poly.pdbx_seq_one_letter_code
_entity_poly.pdbx_strand_id
1 'polypeptide(L)'
;MKEINIGICGLGTVAAGVLAVLQRNAEPIASRAGRKVFVSHIGTRSTKPDLNTRGIKVSDDIFAVVNDPDVDIVVELIGGYEPALDLVMQAIANGKHVVTANKIEWLAGIINGTGNYILTEMRDKDRLFVDVLADAQRLGYAEADPTFDIEGIDAAHKLAILASLAFAMPLNFDACFTEGISGVDPQDVSLASELGYRIKHLGITRRTASGVEMRVHPTLIPHRRLIANVDGVMNAVLVKGDAVNATLYYGAGAGAEPTASSVIADIVDLARLGESSQDLPALGLASHALIKNTIVPINDIESAYYLRVTVDDKPGVLSHITQILSDSGISLDAVLQKESDQHQGHGLSTGHVAVVLITNVIREASFIEAVNHIEALTSVTDKVTYIRVESLS
;
A
#
# COMPACT_ATOMS: atom_id res chain seq x y z
N MET A 1 -27.48 6.21 19.52
CA MET A 1 -27.47 4.97 18.71
C MET A 1 -27.32 3.76 19.62
N LYS A 2 -28.03 2.65 19.34
CA LYS A 2 -27.89 1.41 20.13
C LYS A 2 -26.47 0.87 19.99
N GLU A 3 -25.85 0.41 21.07
CA GLU A 3 -24.54 -0.24 21.09
C GLU A 3 -24.60 -1.60 20.37
N ILE A 4 -23.47 -2.07 19.81
CA ILE A 4 -23.35 -3.40 19.21
C ILE A 4 -22.69 -4.34 20.22
N ASN A 5 -23.36 -5.42 20.54
CA ASN A 5 -22.89 -6.45 21.45
C ASN A 5 -22.35 -7.66 20.67
N ILE A 6 -21.09 -8.01 20.89
CA ILE A 6 -20.43 -9.16 20.30
C ILE A 6 -20.47 -10.34 21.28
N GLY A 7 -20.85 -11.49 20.77
CA GLY A 7 -20.68 -12.77 21.43
C GLY A 7 -19.52 -13.56 20.80
N ILE A 8 -18.55 -14.01 21.60
CA ILE A 8 -17.40 -14.81 21.12
C ILE A 8 -17.62 -16.27 21.55
N CYS A 9 -17.54 -17.18 20.58
CA CYS A 9 -17.63 -18.61 20.81
C CYS A 9 -16.25 -19.25 20.64
N GLY A 10 -15.71 -19.78 21.73
CA GLY A 10 -14.32 -20.24 21.86
C GLY A 10 -13.40 -19.17 22.47
N LEU A 11 -12.45 -19.57 23.32
CA LEU A 11 -11.46 -18.67 23.93
C LEU A 11 -10.04 -19.22 23.73
N GLY A 12 -9.76 -19.63 22.48
CA GLY A 12 -8.43 -20.06 22.01
C GLY A 12 -7.48 -18.91 21.76
N THR A 13 -6.38 -19.20 21.06
CA THR A 13 -5.35 -18.19 20.70
C THR A 13 -5.95 -17.07 19.84
N VAL A 14 -6.79 -17.41 18.86
CA VAL A 14 -7.43 -16.46 17.96
C VAL A 14 -8.41 -15.56 18.72
N ALA A 15 -9.26 -16.13 19.58
CA ALA A 15 -10.21 -15.36 20.38
C ALA A 15 -9.53 -14.40 21.36
N ALA A 16 -8.40 -14.81 21.94
CA ALA A 16 -7.56 -13.93 22.75
C ALA A 16 -7.05 -12.74 21.94
N GLY A 17 -6.61 -12.99 20.69
CA GLY A 17 -6.23 -11.95 19.75
C GLY A 17 -7.38 -11.01 19.41
N VAL A 18 -8.56 -11.54 19.08
CA VAL A 18 -9.77 -10.75 18.79
C VAL A 18 -10.14 -9.84 19.96
N LEU A 19 -10.17 -10.38 21.17
CA LEU A 19 -10.46 -9.62 22.38
C LEU A 19 -9.45 -8.48 22.60
N ALA A 20 -8.15 -8.78 22.47
CA ALA A 20 -7.09 -7.80 22.59
C ALA A 20 -7.17 -6.70 21.52
N VAL A 21 -7.48 -7.06 20.27
CA VAL A 21 -7.65 -6.10 19.15
C VAL A 21 -8.87 -5.21 19.39
N LEU A 22 -10.01 -5.78 19.77
CA LEU A 22 -11.23 -5.02 20.07
C LEU A 22 -11.01 -4.03 21.23
N GLN A 23 -10.29 -4.44 22.28
CA GLN A 23 -9.98 -3.57 23.41
C GLN A 23 -8.97 -2.47 23.02
N ARG A 24 -7.89 -2.82 22.33
CA ARG A 24 -6.84 -1.88 21.89
C ARG A 24 -7.36 -0.85 20.89
N ASN A 25 -8.26 -1.25 19.99
CA ASN A 25 -8.76 -0.43 18.89
C ASN A 25 -10.23 -0.01 19.09
N ALA A 26 -10.71 0.05 20.32
CA ALA A 26 -12.13 0.32 20.62
C ALA A 26 -12.65 1.63 19.98
N GLU A 27 -11.90 2.73 20.06
CA GLU A 27 -12.28 4.02 19.47
C GLU A 27 -12.27 4.00 17.92
N PRO A 28 -11.19 3.53 17.23
CA PRO A 28 -11.23 3.38 15.78
C PRO A 28 -12.35 2.48 15.27
N ILE A 29 -12.66 1.40 15.99
CA ILE A 29 -13.76 0.49 15.64
C ILE A 29 -15.12 1.20 15.82
N ALA A 30 -15.33 1.86 16.94
CA ALA A 30 -16.56 2.60 17.19
C ALA A 30 -16.78 3.70 16.15
N SER A 31 -15.71 4.41 15.76
CA SER A 31 -15.76 5.45 14.74
C SER A 31 -16.17 4.91 13.36
N ARG A 32 -15.66 3.72 12.99
CA ARG A 32 -16.01 3.06 11.72
C ARG A 32 -17.41 2.47 11.73
N ALA A 33 -17.81 1.90 12.86
CA ALA A 33 -19.14 1.33 13.03
C ALA A 33 -20.25 2.40 13.22
N GLY A 34 -19.86 3.66 13.47
CA GLY A 34 -20.80 4.72 13.85
C GLY A 34 -21.45 4.52 15.22
N ARG A 35 -21.05 3.50 15.99
CA ARG A 35 -21.59 3.12 17.31
C ARG A 35 -20.58 2.33 18.11
N LYS A 36 -20.70 2.31 19.44
CA LYS A 36 -19.82 1.52 20.30
C LYS A 36 -20.01 0.02 20.08
N VAL A 37 -18.91 -0.73 20.12
CA VAL A 37 -18.86 -2.17 19.94
C VAL A 37 -18.25 -2.80 21.19
N PHE A 38 -18.95 -3.76 21.82
CA PHE A 38 -18.53 -4.43 23.04
C PHE A 38 -18.58 -5.94 22.88
N VAL A 39 -17.67 -6.64 23.57
CA VAL A 39 -17.84 -8.08 23.81
C VAL A 39 -18.73 -8.22 25.07
N SER A 40 -19.93 -8.70 24.89
CA SER A 40 -20.91 -8.87 25.98
C SER A 40 -20.95 -10.29 26.53
N HIS A 41 -20.67 -11.30 25.69
CA HIS A 41 -20.77 -12.70 26.07
C HIS A 41 -19.67 -13.54 25.43
N ILE A 42 -19.04 -14.43 26.21
CA ILE A 42 -18.04 -15.42 25.73
C ILE A 42 -18.51 -16.80 26.13
N GLY A 43 -18.58 -17.71 25.15
CA GLY A 43 -18.81 -19.14 25.36
C GLY A 43 -17.46 -19.90 25.28
N THR A 44 -17.04 -20.57 26.37
CA THR A 44 -15.77 -21.31 26.39
C THR A 44 -15.77 -22.43 27.43
N ARG A 45 -15.21 -23.56 27.07
CA ARG A 45 -15.01 -24.70 28.00
C ARG A 45 -13.85 -24.51 28.98
N SER A 46 -12.96 -23.54 28.72
CA SER A 46 -11.81 -23.24 29.57
C SER A 46 -11.58 -21.76 29.68
N THR A 47 -11.46 -21.24 30.90
CA THR A 47 -11.10 -19.85 31.15
C THR A 47 -9.58 -19.68 31.08
N LYS A 48 -9.11 -18.52 30.57
CA LYS A 48 -7.72 -18.12 30.57
C LYS A 48 -7.52 -16.99 31.57
N PRO A 49 -6.76 -17.22 32.68
CA PRO A 49 -6.57 -16.22 33.74
C PRO A 49 -5.95 -14.89 33.26
N ASP A 50 -5.14 -14.96 32.19
CA ASP A 50 -4.40 -13.81 31.65
C ASP A 50 -5.24 -12.90 30.76
N LEU A 51 -6.47 -13.28 30.44
CA LEU A 51 -7.36 -12.47 29.60
C LEU A 51 -8.30 -11.60 30.45
N ASN A 52 -8.34 -10.33 30.11
CA ASN A 52 -9.25 -9.38 30.77
C ASN A 52 -10.69 -9.60 30.25
N THR A 53 -11.46 -10.40 30.98
CA THR A 53 -12.89 -10.65 30.73
C THR A 53 -13.80 -9.89 31.70
N ARG A 54 -13.28 -8.87 32.39
CA ARG A 54 -14.05 -8.10 33.39
C ARG A 54 -15.23 -7.40 32.73
N GLY A 55 -16.42 -7.66 33.27
CA GLY A 55 -17.68 -7.09 32.73
C GLY A 55 -18.26 -7.86 31.54
N ILE A 56 -17.64 -8.97 31.13
CA ILE A 56 -18.13 -9.85 30.07
C ILE A 56 -18.78 -11.09 30.72
N LYS A 57 -19.96 -11.44 30.26
CA LYS A 57 -20.61 -12.69 30.64
C LYS A 57 -19.83 -13.88 30.06
N VAL A 58 -19.44 -14.84 30.87
CA VAL A 58 -18.73 -16.04 30.42
C VAL A 58 -19.53 -17.27 30.76
N SER A 59 -19.77 -18.14 29.78
CA SER A 59 -20.47 -19.42 29.93
C SER A 59 -19.64 -20.58 29.40
N ASP A 60 -19.89 -21.79 29.88
CA ASP A 60 -19.27 -23.03 29.38
C ASP A 60 -20.02 -23.61 28.17
N ASP A 61 -21.21 -23.08 27.86
CA ASP A 61 -22.01 -23.41 26.68
C ASP A 61 -21.89 -22.34 25.60
N ILE A 62 -21.34 -22.71 24.44
CA ILE A 62 -21.20 -21.84 23.26
C ILE A 62 -22.56 -21.46 22.65
N PHE A 63 -23.56 -22.36 22.74
CA PHE A 63 -24.91 -22.09 22.24
C PHE A 63 -25.67 -21.07 23.11
N ALA A 64 -25.30 -20.91 24.38
CA ALA A 64 -25.82 -19.84 25.21
C ALA A 64 -25.50 -18.45 24.65
N VAL A 65 -24.35 -18.28 23.96
CA VAL A 65 -23.95 -17.03 23.29
C VAL A 65 -24.84 -16.74 22.08
N VAL A 66 -25.10 -17.76 21.27
CA VAL A 66 -25.93 -17.64 20.06
C VAL A 66 -27.38 -17.37 20.39
N ASN A 67 -27.86 -17.90 21.51
CA ASN A 67 -29.22 -17.73 21.98
C ASN A 67 -29.43 -16.49 22.89
N ASP A 68 -28.34 -15.79 23.23
CA ASP A 68 -28.42 -14.58 24.04
C ASP A 68 -29.06 -13.43 23.22
N PRO A 69 -30.25 -12.93 23.62
CA PRO A 69 -30.95 -11.89 22.86
C PRO A 69 -30.22 -10.56 22.83
N ASP A 70 -29.28 -10.33 23.76
CA ASP A 70 -28.50 -9.11 23.83
C ASP A 70 -27.27 -9.14 22.89
N VAL A 71 -26.92 -10.28 22.30
CA VAL A 71 -25.84 -10.42 21.33
C VAL A 71 -26.33 -10.10 19.93
N ASP A 72 -25.77 -9.08 19.30
CA ASP A 72 -26.10 -8.68 17.93
C ASP A 72 -25.23 -9.43 16.90
N ILE A 73 -23.95 -9.68 17.22
CA ILE A 73 -22.97 -10.33 16.33
C ILE A 73 -22.32 -11.52 17.06
N VAL A 74 -22.26 -12.66 16.41
CA VAL A 74 -21.56 -13.85 16.90
C VAL A 74 -20.24 -14.02 16.17
N VAL A 75 -19.15 -14.16 16.92
CA VAL A 75 -17.81 -14.46 16.41
C VAL A 75 -17.46 -15.89 16.78
N GLU A 76 -17.47 -16.79 15.77
CA GLU A 76 -17.14 -18.19 15.97
C GLU A 76 -15.61 -18.39 15.85
N LEU A 77 -14.95 -18.92 16.87
CA LEU A 77 -13.52 -19.17 16.96
C LEU A 77 -13.20 -20.53 17.61
N ILE A 78 -14.05 -21.51 17.33
CA ILE A 78 -13.92 -22.88 17.81
C ILE A 78 -13.16 -23.68 16.74
N GLY A 79 -12.12 -24.34 17.05
CA GLY A 79 -11.43 -25.18 16.07
C GLY A 79 -12.28 -26.42 15.65
N GLY A 80 -12.22 -26.80 14.37
CA GLY A 80 -12.88 -27.96 13.80
C GLY A 80 -14.20 -27.64 13.06
N TYR A 81 -14.85 -28.67 12.46
CA TYR A 81 -16.05 -28.52 11.65
C TYR A 81 -17.32 -28.59 12.50
N GLU A 82 -17.40 -29.53 13.40
CA GLU A 82 -18.50 -29.65 14.39
C GLU A 82 -17.96 -29.35 15.80
N PRO A 83 -18.65 -28.54 16.63
CA PRO A 83 -19.99 -27.96 16.49
C PRO A 83 -20.02 -26.56 15.84
N ALA A 84 -18.95 -26.11 15.20
CA ALA A 84 -18.85 -24.75 14.64
C ALA A 84 -19.95 -24.48 13.58
N LEU A 85 -20.20 -25.46 12.67
CA LEU A 85 -21.22 -25.31 11.64
C LEU A 85 -22.61 -25.10 12.24
N ASP A 86 -23.02 -25.95 13.21
CA ASP A 86 -24.33 -25.86 13.85
C ASP A 86 -24.51 -24.52 14.56
N LEU A 87 -23.46 -24.03 15.21
CA LEU A 87 -23.42 -22.76 15.90
C LEU A 87 -23.62 -21.59 14.92
N VAL A 88 -22.93 -21.58 13.78
CA VAL A 88 -23.07 -20.56 12.74
C VAL A 88 -24.47 -20.58 12.14
N MET A 89 -25.00 -21.76 11.81
CA MET A 89 -26.36 -21.91 11.26
C MET A 89 -27.41 -21.41 12.25
N GLN A 90 -27.22 -21.67 13.53
CA GLN A 90 -28.15 -21.16 14.57
C GLN A 90 -28.00 -19.64 14.75
N ALA A 91 -26.80 -19.08 14.66
CA ALA A 91 -26.60 -17.63 14.69
C ALA A 91 -27.35 -16.95 13.54
N ILE A 92 -27.25 -17.48 12.32
CA ILE A 92 -27.96 -16.98 11.14
C ILE A 92 -29.49 -17.09 11.34
N ALA A 93 -29.98 -18.23 11.84
CA ALA A 93 -31.39 -18.44 12.11
C ALA A 93 -31.93 -17.44 13.16
N ASN A 94 -31.10 -17.03 14.11
CA ASN A 94 -31.41 -16.02 15.12
C ASN A 94 -31.19 -14.56 14.62
N GLY A 95 -30.93 -14.35 13.34
CA GLY A 95 -30.76 -13.02 12.72
C GLY A 95 -29.50 -12.26 13.15
N LYS A 96 -28.43 -12.97 13.54
CA LYS A 96 -27.17 -12.37 14.01
C LYS A 96 -26.14 -12.29 12.88
N HIS A 97 -25.24 -11.30 12.95
CA HIS A 97 -24.20 -11.01 11.94
C HIS A 97 -22.78 -11.25 12.48
N VAL A 98 -21.78 -11.31 11.56
CA VAL A 98 -20.36 -11.45 11.90
C VAL A 98 -19.54 -10.42 11.14
N VAL A 99 -18.66 -9.69 11.82
CA VAL A 99 -17.72 -8.70 11.22
C VAL A 99 -16.38 -8.74 11.95
N THR A 100 -15.25 -8.54 11.23
CA THR A 100 -13.91 -8.33 11.80
C THR A 100 -13.39 -6.92 11.46
N ALA A 101 -12.68 -6.26 12.39
CA ALA A 101 -12.03 -4.97 12.20
C ALA A 101 -10.53 -5.05 12.48
N ASN A 102 -9.72 -4.36 11.66
CA ASN A 102 -8.27 -4.35 11.72
C ASN A 102 -7.75 -2.92 11.49
N LYS A 103 -6.70 -2.49 12.22
CA LYS A 103 -6.09 -1.18 12.04
C LYS A 103 -5.05 -1.24 10.93
N ILE A 104 -5.20 -0.43 9.89
CA ILE A 104 -4.22 -0.33 8.81
C ILE A 104 -3.04 0.54 9.27
N GLU A 105 -1.82 0.02 9.10
CA GLU A 105 -0.56 0.71 9.37
C GLU A 105 -0.05 1.44 8.13
N TRP A 106 -0.06 0.74 6.98
CA TRP A 106 0.27 1.29 5.68
C TRP A 106 -0.37 0.49 4.55
N LEU A 107 -0.43 1.08 3.38
CA LEU A 107 -0.72 0.39 2.14
C LEU A 107 0.16 0.90 1.00
N ALA A 108 0.40 0.02 0.04
CA ALA A 108 1.10 0.34 -1.21
C ALA A 108 0.36 -0.33 -2.37
N GLY A 109 0.11 0.39 -3.46
CA GLY A 109 -0.69 -0.13 -4.55
C GLY A 109 -0.17 0.23 -5.94
N ILE A 110 -0.27 -0.75 -6.85
CA ILE A 110 -0.28 -0.53 -8.29
C ILE A 110 -1.76 -0.29 -8.64
N ILE A 111 -2.16 0.97 -8.73
CA ILE A 111 -3.56 1.40 -8.81
C ILE A 111 -3.91 2.11 -10.13
N ASN A 112 -2.98 2.07 -11.09
CA ASN A 112 -3.18 2.49 -12.47
C ASN A 112 -2.66 1.39 -13.43
N GLY A 113 -3.56 0.79 -14.23
CA GLY A 113 -3.24 -0.31 -15.13
C GLY A 113 -2.41 0.13 -16.34
N THR A 114 -2.64 1.34 -16.87
CA THR A 114 -1.93 1.90 -18.02
C THR A 114 -0.45 2.08 -17.69
N GLY A 115 -0.13 2.73 -16.57
CA GLY A 115 1.25 2.93 -16.14
C GLY A 115 1.95 1.59 -15.86
N ASN A 116 1.26 0.63 -15.24
CA ASN A 116 1.84 -0.69 -15.01
C ASN A 116 2.10 -1.46 -16.31
N TYR A 117 1.20 -1.37 -17.29
CA TYR A 117 1.41 -1.95 -18.61
C TYR A 117 2.67 -1.39 -19.29
N ILE A 118 2.82 -0.05 -19.28
CA ILE A 118 3.97 0.61 -19.90
C ILE A 118 5.28 0.13 -19.27
N LEU A 119 5.40 0.16 -17.95
CA LEU A 119 6.61 -0.28 -17.25
C LEU A 119 6.90 -1.78 -17.43
N THR A 120 5.84 -2.61 -17.57
CA THR A 120 5.99 -4.03 -17.86
C THR A 120 6.56 -4.27 -19.25
N GLU A 121 6.02 -3.62 -20.27
CA GLU A 121 6.46 -3.75 -21.65
C GLU A 121 7.87 -3.19 -21.88
N MET A 122 8.23 -2.08 -21.22
CA MET A 122 9.59 -1.56 -21.22
C MET A 122 10.57 -2.59 -20.67
N ARG A 123 10.24 -3.24 -19.56
CA ARG A 123 11.08 -4.26 -18.91
C ARG A 123 11.21 -5.53 -19.75
N ASP A 124 10.09 -6.08 -20.22
CA ASP A 124 10.05 -7.42 -20.81
C ASP A 124 10.53 -7.44 -22.26
N LYS A 125 10.43 -6.30 -22.96
CA LYS A 125 10.73 -6.18 -24.39
C LYS A 125 11.80 -5.12 -24.71
N ASP A 126 12.42 -4.54 -23.70
CA ASP A 126 13.47 -3.51 -23.85
C ASP A 126 13.04 -2.37 -24.79
N ARG A 127 11.83 -1.85 -24.60
CA ARG A 127 11.22 -0.84 -25.46
C ARG A 127 11.28 0.55 -24.87
N LEU A 128 11.30 1.55 -25.75
CA LEU A 128 11.22 2.95 -25.34
C LEU A 128 9.83 3.29 -24.81
N PHE A 129 9.76 4.16 -23.81
CA PHE A 129 8.50 4.65 -23.22
C PHE A 129 7.51 5.14 -24.28
N VAL A 130 7.99 5.94 -25.26
CA VAL A 130 7.14 6.53 -26.30
C VAL A 130 6.50 5.47 -27.21
N ASP A 131 7.23 4.39 -27.52
CA ASP A 131 6.74 3.32 -28.38
C ASP A 131 5.67 2.46 -27.66
N VAL A 132 5.91 2.21 -26.38
CA VAL A 132 4.96 1.47 -25.54
C VAL A 132 3.71 2.28 -25.27
N LEU A 133 3.84 3.59 -25.04
CA LEU A 133 2.70 4.51 -24.89
C LEU A 133 1.82 4.52 -26.15
N ALA A 134 2.42 4.62 -27.33
CA ALA A 134 1.68 4.55 -28.62
C ALA A 134 0.91 3.22 -28.76
N ASP A 135 1.51 2.11 -28.32
CA ASP A 135 0.83 0.82 -28.30
C ASP A 135 -0.31 0.77 -27.27
N ALA A 136 -0.13 1.34 -26.09
CA ALA A 136 -1.18 1.44 -25.08
C ALA A 136 -2.40 2.23 -25.59
N GLN A 137 -2.15 3.32 -26.31
CA GLN A 137 -3.20 4.11 -26.97
C GLN A 137 -3.92 3.31 -28.06
N ARG A 138 -3.17 2.63 -28.92
CA ARG A 138 -3.74 1.77 -29.99
C ARG A 138 -4.59 0.62 -29.43
N LEU A 139 -4.20 0.06 -28.28
CA LEU A 139 -4.92 -1.01 -27.60
C LEU A 139 -6.10 -0.51 -26.76
N GLY A 140 -6.26 0.80 -26.61
CA GLY A 140 -7.32 1.41 -25.80
C GLY A 140 -7.07 1.37 -24.30
N TYR A 141 -5.83 1.14 -23.85
CA TYR A 141 -5.41 1.21 -22.45
C TYR A 141 -5.10 2.64 -22.01
N ALA A 142 -4.66 3.51 -22.95
CA ALA A 142 -4.45 4.92 -22.73
C ALA A 142 -5.33 5.74 -23.68
N GLU A 143 -5.82 6.87 -23.23
CA GLU A 143 -6.54 7.85 -24.03
C GLU A 143 -5.59 8.67 -24.92
N ALA A 144 -6.14 9.52 -25.82
CA ALA A 144 -5.34 10.40 -26.67
C ALA A 144 -4.49 11.37 -25.87
N ASP A 145 -5.01 11.88 -24.75
CA ASP A 145 -4.23 12.59 -23.73
C ASP A 145 -4.00 11.64 -22.53
N PRO A 146 -2.83 11.03 -22.43
CA PRO A 146 -2.53 10.04 -21.39
C PRO A 146 -2.05 10.67 -20.07
N THR A 147 -1.96 12.00 -19.99
CA THR A 147 -1.34 12.73 -18.86
C THR A 147 -1.90 12.29 -17.51
N PHE A 148 -3.21 12.06 -17.43
CA PHE A 148 -3.87 11.66 -16.20
C PHE A 148 -3.34 10.33 -15.65
N ASP A 149 -2.97 9.40 -16.53
CA ASP A 149 -2.40 8.11 -16.19
C ASP A 149 -0.89 8.17 -15.96
N ILE A 150 -0.14 8.70 -16.93
CA ILE A 150 1.33 8.63 -16.93
C ILE A 150 1.98 9.57 -15.93
N GLU A 151 1.34 10.69 -15.59
CA GLU A 151 1.84 11.61 -14.57
C GLU A 151 1.32 11.26 -13.15
N GLY A 152 0.56 10.15 -13.01
CA GLY A 152 0.17 9.60 -11.72
C GLY A 152 -1.04 10.27 -11.06
N ILE A 153 -1.75 11.15 -11.76
CA ILE A 153 -2.89 11.92 -11.22
C ILE A 153 -4.03 10.97 -10.83
N ASP A 154 -4.39 10.02 -11.70
CA ASP A 154 -5.38 8.98 -11.41
C ASP A 154 -5.01 8.17 -10.17
N ALA A 155 -3.74 7.75 -10.08
CA ALA A 155 -3.23 7.01 -8.92
C ALA A 155 -3.29 7.86 -7.64
N ALA A 156 -2.99 9.16 -7.71
CA ALA A 156 -3.05 10.06 -6.56
C ALA A 156 -4.50 10.23 -6.05
N HIS A 157 -5.49 10.37 -6.94
CA HIS A 157 -6.90 10.42 -6.57
C HIS A 157 -7.34 9.14 -5.85
N LYS A 158 -7.01 7.97 -6.40
CA LYS A 158 -7.32 6.66 -5.79
C LYS A 158 -6.60 6.49 -4.45
N LEU A 159 -5.34 6.93 -4.35
CA LEU A 159 -4.58 6.88 -3.11
C LEU A 159 -5.19 7.75 -2.01
N ALA A 160 -5.66 8.95 -2.35
CA ALA A 160 -6.33 9.83 -1.39
C ALA A 160 -7.61 9.20 -0.82
N ILE A 161 -8.39 8.49 -1.66
CA ILE A 161 -9.56 7.73 -1.21
C ILE A 161 -9.12 6.60 -0.28
N LEU A 162 -8.11 5.82 -0.67
CA LEU A 162 -7.59 4.72 0.16
C LEU A 162 -7.03 5.21 1.50
N ALA A 163 -6.30 6.34 1.51
CA ALA A 163 -5.79 6.95 2.73
C ALA A 163 -6.91 7.45 3.65
N SER A 164 -7.96 8.05 3.08
CA SER A 164 -9.15 8.45 3.83
C SER A 164 -9.80 7.26 4.53
N LEU A 165 -10.00 6.15 3.81
CA LEU A 165 -10.56 4.91 4.35
C LEU A 165 -9.63 4.27 5.41
N ALA A 166 -8.32 4.23 5.15
CA ALA A 166 -7.35 3.60 6.03
C ALA A 166 -7.13 4.35 7.34
N PHE A 167 -7.11 5.68 7.30
CA PHE A 167 -6.65 6.52 8.41
C PHE A 167 -7.71 7.46 8.98
N ALA A 168 -8.96 7.31 8.57
CA ALA A 168 -10.07 8.13 9.07
C ALA A 168 -9.88 9.64 8.83
N MET A 169 -9.35 10.03 7.67
CA MET A 169 -9.01 11.41 7.38
C MET A 169 -9.87 11.98 6.23
N PRO A 170 -10.08 13.30 6.17
CA PRO A 170 -10.72 13.93 5.02
C PRO A 170 -9.94 13.67 3.73
N LEU A 171 -10.67 13.60 2.60
CA LEU A 171 -10.04 13.55 1.29
C LEU A 171 -9.18 14.80 1.05
N ASN A 172 -7.94 14.59 0.60
CA ASN A 172 -7.00 15.67 0.32
C ASN A 172 -6.08 15.26 -0.84
N PHE A 173 -6.49 15.53 -2.08
CA PHE A 173 -5.71 15.20 -3.27
C PHE A 173 -4.46 16.07 -3.39
N ASP A 174 -4.60 17.37 -3.10
CA ASP A 174 -3.54 18.37 -3.31
C ASP A 174 -2.32 18.11 -2.41
N ALA A 175 -2.51 17.39 -1.31
CA ALA A 175 -1.42 17.03 -0.41
C ALA A 175 -0.69 15.74 -0.81
N CYS A 176 -1.15 15.04 -1.85
CA CYS A 176 -0.47 13.85 -2.36
C CYS A 176 0.71 14.26 -3.22
N PHE A 177 1.94 13.92 -2.80
CA PHE A 177 3.09 14.04 -3.70
C PHE A 177 2.91 13.12 -4.89
N THR A 178 3.10 13.66 -6.10
CA THR A 178 2.86 12.91 -7.33
C THR A 178 4.00 13.15 -8.32
N GLU A 179 4.59 12.04 -8.79
CA GLU A 179 5.63 12.01 -9.81
C GLU A 179 5.27 10.95 -10.85
N GLY A 180 5.27 11.33 -12.13
CA GLY A 180 4.92 10.46 -13.24
C GLY A 180 6.01 9.46 -13.62
N ILE A 181 5.68 8.63 -14.62
CA ILE A 181 6.59 7.62 -15.18
C ILE A 181 7.24 8.06 -16.50
N SER A 182 6.88 9.22 -17.03
CA SER A 182 7.39 9.74 -18.32
C SER A 182 8.91 9.93 -18.33
N GLY A 183 9.52 10.14 -17.16
CA GLY A 183 10.96 10.27 -16.99
C GLY A 183 11.72 8.95 -16.79
N VAL A 184 11.06 7.80 -16.78
CA VAL A 184 11.71 6.50 -16.58
C VAL A 184 12.45 6.08 -17.86
N ASP A 185 13.76 5.92 -17.76
CA ASP A 185 14.61 5.50 -18.87
C ASP A 185 14.68 3.97 -18.98
N PRO A 186 14.64 3.37 -20.19
CA PRO A 186 14.86 1.93 -20.37
C PRO A 186 16.15 1.42 -19.75
N GLN A 187 17.22 2.23 -19.77
CA GLN A 187 18.47 1.90 -19.11
C GLN A 187 18.30 1.67 -17.61
N ASP A 188 17.50 2.52 -16.94
CA ASP A 188 17.23 2.37 -15.52
C ASP A 188 16.38 1.11 -15.24
N VAL A 189 15.46 0.75 -16.13
CA VAL A 189 14.67 -0.48 -16.05
C VAL A 189 15.57 -1.71 -16.12
N SER A 190 16.54 -1.72 -17.05
CA SER A 190 17.52 -2.80 -17.22
C SER A 190 18.44 -2.92 -16.00
N LEU A 191 19.05 -1.80 -15.57
CA LEU A 191 19.95 -1.74 -14.43
C LEU A 191 19.27 -2.11 -13.11
N ALA A 192 18.02 -1.68 -12.90
CA ALA A 192 17.23 -2.11 -11.75
C ALA A 192 17.02 -3.63 -11.74
N SER A 193 16.72 -4.22 -12.91
CA SER A 193 16.55 -5.67 -13.04
C SER A 193 17.81 -6.45 -12.69
N GLU A 194 19.00 -5.98 -13.11
CA GLU A 194 20.29 -6.57 -12.76
C GLU A 194 20.58 -6.51 -11.25
N LEU A 195 20.18 -5.43 -10.61
CA LEU A 195 20.30 -5.26 -9.15
C LEU A 195 19.24 -6.07 -8.36
N GLY A 196 18.37 -6.81 -9.06
CA GLY A 196 17.34 -7.63 -8.44
C GLY A 196 16.08 -6.85 -8.02
N TYR A 197 15.81 -5.72 -8.68
CA TYR A 197 14.64 -4.88 -8.47
C TYR A 197 13.75 -4.83 -9.70
N ARG A 198 12.52 -4.34 -9.52
CA ARG A 198 11.59 -3.95 -10.58
C ARG A 198 11.07 -2.55 -10.31
N ILE A 199 10.93 -1.75 -11.36
CA ILE A 199 10.31 -0.43 -11.26
C ILE A 199 8.81 -0.59 -11.40
N LYS A 200 8.08 -0.06 -10.43
CA LYS A 200 6.61 0.02 -10.42
C LYS A 200 6.17 1.44 -10.09
N HIS A 201 5.05 1.88 -10.65
CA HIS A 201 4.43 3.13 -10.25
C HIS A 201 3.53 2.86 -9.05
N LEU A 202 3.97 3.26 -7.85
CA LEU A 202 3.28 2.96 -6.60
C LEU A 202 2.60 4.18 -6.01
N GLY A 203 1.35 3.99 -5.60
CA GLY A 203 0.72 4.83 -4.58
C GLY A 203 1.01 4.25 -3.19
N ILE A 204 1.63 5.03 -2.32
CA ILE A 204 2.03 4.64 -0.97
C ILE A 204 1.41 5.59 0.04
N THR A 205 0.76 5.04 1.06
CA THR A 205 0.34 5.82 2.22
C THR A 205 0.65 5.04 3.50
N ARG A 206 1.21 5.75 4.49
CA ARG A 206 1.75 5.18 5.73
C ARG A 206 1.49 6.13 6.89
N ARG A 207 1.08 5.57 8.02
CA ARG A 207 1.02 6.32 9.27
C ARG A 207 2.41 6.32 9.92
N THR A 208 2.91 7.51 10.23
CA THR A 208 4.19 7.72 10.92
C THR A 208 3.95 8.49 12.22
N ALA A 209 5.01 8.68 13.02
CA ALA A 209 4.95 9.51 14.21
C ALA A 209 4.69 11.00 13.89
N SER A 210 5.11 11.49 12.72
CA SER A 210 4.97 12.88 12.27
C SER A 210 3.68 13.14 11.49
N GLY A 211 2.93 12.10 11.11
CA GLY A 211 1.69 12.24 10.34
C GLY A 211 1.42 11.10 9.39
N VAL A 212 0.79 11.40 8.27
CA VAL A 212 0.48 10.44 7.20
C VAL A 212 1.28 10.79 5.95
N GLU A 213 2.02 9.85 5.41
CA GLU A 213 2.62 9.95 4.07
C GLU A 213 1.56 9.67 3.01
N MET A 214 1.55 10.45 1.94
CA MET A 214 0.74 10.21 0.74
C MET A 214 1.59 10.55 -0.49
N ARG A 215 1.98 9.55 -1.25
CA ARG A 215 2.90 9.74 -2.39
C ARG A 215 2.67 8.72 -3.50
N VAL A 216 2.76 9.19 -4.73
CA VAL A 216 2.72 8.39 -5.96
C VAL A 216 3.99 8.69 -6.75
N HIS A 217 4.77 7.68 -7.05
CA HIS A 217 6.02 7.85 -7.80
C HIS A 217 6.54 6.52 -8.37
N PRO A 218 7.43 6.54 -9.37
CA PRO A 218 8.23 5.39 -9.73
C PRO A 218 8.99 4.86 -8.51
N THR A 219 8.99 3.54 -8.33
CA THR A 219 9.57 2.91 -7.13
C THR A 219 10.30 1.62 -7.51
N LEU A 220 11.54 1.46 -7.06
CA LEU A 220 12.25 0.19 -7.11
C LEU A 220 11.74 -0.73 -5.99
N ILE A 221 11.29 -1.93 -6.36
CA ILE A 221 10.82 -2.95 -5.41
C ILE A 221 11.67 -4.21 -5.62
N PRO A 222 12.18 -4.86 -4.55
CA PRO A 222 12.87 -6.14 -4.68
C PRO A 222 12.00 -7.16 -5.44
N HIS A 223 12.56 -7.81 -6.46
CA HIS A 223 11.82 -8.73 -7.36
C HIS A 223 11.15 -9.90 -6.62
N ARG A 224 11.66 -10.28 -5.42
CA ARG A 224 11.08 -11.32 -4.56
C ARG A 224 9.73 -10.92 -3.92
N ARG A 225 9.35 -9.65 -3.96
CA ARG A 225 8.05 -9.19 -3.43
C ARG A 225 6.93 -9.51 -4.41
N LEU A 226 5.78 -9.99 -3.90
CA LEU A 226 4.64 -10.36 -4.75
C LEU A 226 4.17 -9.19 -5.61
N ILE A 227 4.08 -7.99 -5.05
CA ILE A 227 3.62 -6.80 -5.77
C ILE A 227 4.56 -6.40 -6.92
N ALA A 228 5.86 -6.72 -6.84
CA ALA A 228 6.81 -6.50 -7.93
C ALA A 228 6.49 -7.33 -9.18
N ASN A 229 5.72 -8.41 -9.02
CA ASN A 229 5.35 -9.35 -10.07
C ASN A 229 3.91 -9.17 -10.59
N VAL A 230 3.29 -8.05 -10.27
CA VAL A 230 2.01 -7.64 -10.84
C VAL A 230 2.27 -6.96 -12.18
N ASP A 231 2.03 -7.66 -13.28
CA ASP A 231 2.43 -7.27 -14.62
C ASP A 231 1.23 -6.92 -15.54
N GLY A 232 1.50 -6.28 -16.66
CA GLY A 232 0.52 -5.87 -17.64
C GLY A 232 -0.46 -4.83 -17.08
N VAL A 233 -1.73 -4.94 -17.43
CA VAL A 233 -2.80 -4.01 -17.00
C VAL A 233 -3.35 -4.31 -15.61
N MET A 234 -2.77 -5.29 -14.89
CA MET A 234 -3.28 -5.72 -13.60
C MET A 234 -2.95 -4.72 -12.49
N ASN A 235 -3.85 -4.62 -11.53
CA ASN A 235 -3.72 -3.80 -10.34
C ASN A 235 -3.52 -4.69 -9.10
N ALA A 236 -2.90 -4.12 -8.07
CA ALA A 236 -2.79 -4.75 -6.76
C ALA A 236 -2.69 -3.72 -5.65
N VAL A 237 -3.24 -4.04 -4.49
CA VAL A 237 -3.08 -3.26 -3.27
C VAL A 237 -2.58 -4.17 -2.16
N LEU A 238 -1.40 -3.87 -1.66
CA LEU A 238 -0.79 -4.51 -0.50
C LEU A 238 -1.16 -3.68 0.73
N VAL A 239 -1.82 -4.30 1.70
CA VAL A 239 -2.28 -3.65 2.93
C VAL A 239 -1.63 -4.33 4.12
N LYS A 240 -0.96 -3.56 4.96
CA LYS A 240 -0.40 -4.00 6.24
C LYS A 240 -1.32 -3.60 7.38
N GLY A 241 -1.82 -4.58 8.08
CA GLY A 241 -2.62 -4.39 9.28
C GLY A 241 -1.88 -4.82 10.54
N ASP A 242 -2.27 -4.26 11.67
CA ASP A 242 -1.65 -4.51 12.98
C ASP A 242 -1.91 -5.93 13.52
N ALA A 243 -2.98 -6.58 13.04
CA ALA A 243 -3.36 -7.92 13.50
C ALA A 243 -3.15 -9.01 12.44
N VAL A 244 -3.46 -8.74 11.16
CA VAL A 244 -3.41 -9.74 10.08
C VAL A 244 -2.12 -9.66 9.25
N ASN A 245 -1.18 -8.78 9.61
CA ASN A 245 0.03 -8.52 8.81
C ASN A 245 -0.30 -8.04 7.38
N ALA A 246 0.56 -8.40 6.41
CA ALA A 246 0.39 -7.97 5.03
C ALA A 246 -0.58 -8.88 4.28
N THR A 247 -1.57 -8.27 3.61
CA THR A 247 -2.50 -8.93 2.68
C THR A 247 -2.41 -8.26 1.32
N LEU A 248 -2.45 -9.05 0.25
CA LEU A 248 -2.40 -8.55 -1.13
C LEU A 248 -3.74 -8.81 -1.83
N TYR A 249 -4.33 -7.75 -2.34
CA TYR A 249 -5.50 -7.81 -3.23
C TYR A 249 -5.00 -7.63 -4.67
N TYR A 250 -5.35 -8.54 -5.56
CA TYR A 250 -4.90 -8.55 -6.95
C TYR A 250 -6.07 -8.80 -7.89
N GLY A 251 -6.14 -8.04 -8.98
CA GLY A 251 -7.20 -8.21 -9.97
C GLY A 251 -7.14 -7.16 -11.09
N ALA A 252 -8.10 -7.24 -12.00
CA ALA A 252 -8.28 -6.23 -13.03
C ALA A 252 -8.83 -4.94 -12.40
N GLY A 253 -8.14 -3.81 -12.60
CA GLY A 253 -8.53 -2.50 -12.09
C GLY A 253 -9.51 -1.74 -12.99
N ALA A 254 -9.63 -2.15 -14.26
CA ALA A 254 -10.50 -1.54 -15.26
C ALA A 254 -11.01 -2.60 -16.25
N GLY A 255 -12.01 -2.25 -17.06
CA GLY A 255 -12.64 -3.08 -18.06
C GLY A 255 -14.15 -3.18 -17.88
N ALA A 256 -14.90 -3.55 -18.92
CA ALA A 256 -16.36 -3.54 -18.89
C ALA A 256 -16.92 -4.41 -17.75
N GLU A 257 -16.53 -5.69 -17.70
CA GLU A 257 -17.06 -6.63 -16.71
C GLU A 257 -16.53 -6.39 -15.28
N PRO A 258 -15.21 -6.17 -15.04
CA PRO A 258 -14.71 -5.85 -13.70
C PRO A 258 -15.34 -4.60 -13.10
N THR A 259 -15.49 -3.54 -13.90
CA THR A 259 -16.12 -2.29 -13.45
C THR A 259 -17.61 -2.50 -13.20
N ALA A 260 -18.33 -3.19 -14.11
CA ALA A 260 -19.74 -3.50 -13.93
C ALA A 260 -19.99 -4.36 -12.67
N SER A 261 -19.10 -5.33 -12.38
CA SER A 261 -19.20 -6.15 -11.16
C SER A 261 -19.15 -5.30 -9.89
N SER A 262 -18.25 -4.32 -9.84
CA SER A 262 -18.14 -3.40 -8.69
C SER A 262 -19.38 -2.50 -8.56
N VAL A 263 -19.85 -1.93 -9.67
CA VAL A 263 -21.08 -1.11 -9.70
C VAL A 263 -22.29 -1.92 -9.23
N ILE A 264 -22.42 -3.16 -9.69
CA ILE A 264 -23.54 -4.04 -9.27
C ILE A 264 -23.41 -4.39 -7.79
N ALA A 265 -22.21 -4.64 -7.27
CA ALA A 265 -22.01 -4.87 -5.84
C ALA A 265 -22.49 -3.69 -5.01
N ASP A 266 -22.11 -2.46 -5.39
CA ASP A 266 -22.55 -1.24 -4.71
C ASP A 266 -24.08 -1.06 -4.77
N ILE A 267 -24.70 -1.34 -5.93
CA ILE A 267 -26.15 -1.30 -6.10
C ILE A 267 -26.83 -2.32 -5.18
N VAL A 268 -26.29 -3.54 -5.09
CA VAL A 268 -26.84 -4.59 -4.21
C VAL A 268 -26.71 -4.18 -2.74
N ASP A 269 -25.59 -3.60 -2.34
CA ASP A 269 -25.39 -3.14 -0.96
C ASP A 269 -26.35 -1.99 -0.61
N LEU A 270 -26.53 -1.01 -1.50
CA LEU A 270 -27.50 0.06 -1.32
C LEU A 270 -28.95 -0.49 -1.25
N ALA A 271 -29.29 -1.47 -2.08
CA ALA A 271 -30.62 -2.09 -2.07
C ALA A 271 -30.90 -2.86 -0.76
N ARG A 272 -29.86 -3.50 -0.18
CA ARG A 272 -29.97 -4.19 1.12
C ARG A 272 -30.14 -3.22 2.30
N LEU A 273 -29.57 -2.02 2.20
CA LEU A 273 -29.62 -1.01 3.24
C LEU A 273 -31.00 -0.33 3.33
N GLY A 274 -31.75 -0.26 2.23
CA GLY A 274 -33.08 0.35 2.17
C GLY A 274 -33.09 1.78 2.74
N GLU A 275 -34.15 2.14 3.46
CA GLU A 275 -34.29 3.46 4.09
C GLU A 275 -33.28 3.72 5.22
N SER A 276 -32.65 2.68 5.76
CA SER A 276 -31.60 2.79 6.79
C SER A 276 -30.27 3.35 6.26
N SER A 277 -30.13 3.50 4.93
CA SER A 277 -28.90 3.98 4.28
C SER A 277 -28.51 5.42 4.65
N GLN A 278 -29.47 6.23 5.13
CA GLN A 278 -29.22 7.63 5.50
C GLN A 278 -28.26 7.79 6.70
N ASP A 279 -28.13 6.76 7.54
CA ASP A 279 -27.27 6.77 8.72
C ASP A 279 -25.88 6.16 8.49
N LEU A 280 -25.61 5.61 7.29
CA LEU A 280 -24.33 5.01 6.98
C LEU A 280 -23.30 6.06 6.59
N PRO A 281 -22.15 6.04 7.24
CA PRO A 281 -21.11 7.02 6.91
C PRO A 281 -20.54 6.75 5.52
N ALA A 282 -20.51 7.78 4.68
CA ALA A 282 -19.74 7.77 3.45
C ALA A 282 -18.27 7.42 3.78
N LEU A 283 -17.57 6.71 2.90
CA LEU A 283 -16.20 6.24 3.13
C LEU A 283 -16.05 5.35 4.39
N GLY A 284 -17.11 4.70 4.85
CA GLY A 284 -17.08 3.82 6.02
C GLY A 284 -16.78 4.49 7.35
N LEU A 285 -16.92 5.84 7.45
CA LEU A 285 -16.61 6.64 8.63
C LEU A 285 -17.67 7.71 8.85
N ALA A 286 -18.15 7.83 10.07
CA ALA A 286 -19.00 8.95 10.46
C ALA A 286 -18.22 10.28 10.32
N SER A 287 -18.86 11.32 9.79
CA SER A 287 -18.21 12.61 9.51
C SER A 287 -17.53 13.23 10.75
N HIS A 288 -18.10 13.03 11.95
CA HIS A 288 -17.50 13.49 13.21
C HIS A 288 -16.29 12.66 13.67
N ALA A 289 -16.06 11.50 13.07
CA ALA A 289 -14.94 10.61 13.39
C ALA A 289 -13.72 10.84 12.46
N LEU A 290 -13.83 11.73 11.47
CA LEU A 290 -12.72 12.10 10.62
C LEU A 290 -11.68 12.90 11.43
N ILE A 291 -10.43 12.45 11.37
CA ILE A 291 -9.30 13.05 12.09
C ILE A 291 -8.50 13.88 11.09
N LYS A 292 -8.27 15.14 11.40
CA LYS A 292 -7.38 15.97 10.62
C LYS A 292 -5.93 15.56 10.90
N ASN A 293 -5.39 14.69 10.05
CA ASN A 293 -4.00 14.26 10.11
C ASN A 293 -3.10 15.29 9.41
N THR A 294 -1.88 15.47 9.94
CA THR A 294 -0.81 16.18 9.24
C THR A 294 -0.34 15.30 8.09
N ILE A 295 -0.22 15.86 6.89
CA ILE A 295 0.43 15.16 5.77
C ILE A 295 1.90 15.48 5.82
N VAL A 296 2.73 14.44 5.80
CA VAL A 296 4.19 14.56 5.82
C VAL A 296 4.66 15.08 4.46
N PRO A 297 5.36 16.24 4.42
CA PRO A 297 5.94 16.73 3.17
C PRO A 297 6.93 15.72 2.59
N ILE A 298 7.07 15.69 1.25
CA ILE A 298 8.00 14.75 0.59
C ILE A 298 9.43 14.89 1.10
N ASN A 299 9.89 16.09 1.37
CA ASN A 299 11.24 16.36 1.87
C ASN A 299 11.53 15.76 3.26
N ASP A 300 10.49 15.37 4.00
CA ASP A 300 10.59 14.83 5.35
C ASP A 300 10.41 13.31 5.40
N ILE A 301 10.11 12.67 4.28
CA ILE A 301 10.04 11.21 4.22
C ILE A 301 11.43 10.58 4.29
N GLU A 302 11.46 9.32 4.70
CA GLU A 302 12.68 8.50 4.70
C GLU A 302 12.51 7.35 3.69
N SER A 303 13.47 7.24 2.76
CA SER A 303 13.52 6.20 1.74
C SER A 303 14.97 5.83 1.42
N ALA A 304 15.18 4.66 0.86
CA ALA A 304 16.42 4.36 0.14
C ALA A 304 16.29 4.84 -1.31
N TYR A 305 17.41 5.01 -1.99
CA TYR A 305 17.43 5.56 -3.35
C TYR A 305 18.33 4.76 -4.26
N TYR A 306 17.88 4.55 -5.47
CA TYR A 306 18.67 4.23 -6.63
C TYR A 306 19.16 5.54 -7.25
N LEU A 307 20.44 5.62 -7.57
CA LEU A 307 21.04 6.71 -8.35
C LEU A 307 21.77 6.14 -9.56
N ARG A 308 21.62 6.80 -10.70
CA ARG A 308 22.47 6.62 -11.87
C ARG A 308 23.16 7.95 -12.18
N VAL A 309 24.48 7.93 -12.15
CA VAL A 309 25.32 9.10 -12.41
C VAL A 309 26.19 8.79 -13.64
N THR A 310 26.03 9.56 -14.72
CA THR A 310 26.89 9.47 -15.90
C THR A 310 28.10 10.35 -15.68
N VAL A 311 29.30 9.76 -15.73
CA VAL A 311 30.54 10.41 -15.38
C VAL A 311 31.64 10.18 -16.41
N ASP A 312 32.64 11.05 -16.42
CA ASP A 312 33.93 10.79 -17.09
C ASP A 312 34.56 9.51 -16.53
N ASP A 313 35.01 8.62 -17.41
CA ASP A 313 35.77 7.43 -17.02
C ASP A 313 37.22 7.80 -16.66
N LYS A 314 37.38 8.33 -15.44
CA LYS A 314 38.66 8.80 -14.90
C LYS A 314 38.87 8.34 -13.47
N PRO A 315 40.13 8.01 -13.10
CA PRO A 315 40.46 7.71 -11.70
C PRO A 315 40.04 8.85 -10.75
N GLY A 316 39.44 8.50 -9.60
CA GLY A 316 39.06 9.44 -8.55
C GLY A 316 37.60 9.95 -8.62
N VAL A 317 36.91 9.82 -9.75
CA VAL A 317 35.53 10.32 -9.88
C VAL A 317 34.59 9.64 -8.90
N LEU A 318 34.60 8.30 -8.84
CA LEU A 318 33.80 7.56 -7.87
C LEU A 318 34.13 7.95 -6.41
N SER A 319 35.41 8.22 -6.12
CA SER A 319 35.86 8.67 -4.79
C SER A 319 35.21 10.01 -4.40
N HIS A 320 35.11 10.96 -5.33
CA HIS A 320 34.46 12.25 -5.05
C HIS A 320 32.96 12.07 -4.80
N ILE A 321 32.27 11.24 -5.59
CA ILE A 321 30.84 10.95 -5.39
C ILE A 321 30.61 10.31 -4.02
N THR A 322 31.38 9.27 -3.69
CA THR A 322 31.23 8.57 -2.39
C THR A 322 31.62 9.45 -1.21
N GLN A 323 32.55 10.41 -1.38
CA GLN A 323 32.85 11.39 -0.34
C GLN A 323 31.67 12.33 -0.06
N ILE A 324 31.02 12.86 -1.11
CA ILE A 324 29.83 13.70 -0.95
C ILE A 324 28.72 12.95 -0.22
N LEU A 325 28.46 11.68 -0.60
CA LEU A 325 27.47 10.85 0.07
C LEU A 325 27.84 10.62 1.55
N SER A 326 29.11 10.29 1.82
CA SER A 326 29.62 10.10 3.18
C SER A 326 29.48 11.35 4.04
N ASP A 327 29.84 12.53 3.52
CA ASP A 327 29.73 13.81 4.22
C ASP A 327 28.27 14.18 4.50
N SER A 328 27.35 13.69 3.68
CA SER A 328 25.89 13.82 3.88
C SER A 328 25.29 12.72 4.79
N GLY A 329 26.13 11.82 5.35
CA GLY A 329 25.67 10.71 6.20
C GLY A 329 24.99 9.58 5.46
N ILE A 330 25.18 9.46 4.15
CA ILE A 330 24.54 8.46 3.28
C ILE A 330 25.49 7.28 3.09
N SER A 331 25.07 6.09 3.55
CA SER A 331 25.73 4.81 3.29
C SER A 331 25.22 4.17 2.00
N LEU A 332 26.03 3.31 1.41
CA LEU A 332 25.69 2.59 0.18
C LEU A 332 25.48 1.10 0.46
N ASP A 333 24.38 0.54 -0.05
CA ASP A 333 24.09 -0.88 -0.01
C ASP A 333 24.64 -1.62 -1.23
N ALA A 334 24.72 -0.93 -2.39
CA ALA A 334 25.27 -1.48 -3.61
C ALA A 334 25.91 -0.41 -4.48
N VAL A 335 26.94 -0.81 -5.22
CA VAL A 335 27.61 0.00 -6.25
C VAL A 335 27.81 -0.89 -7.47
N LEU A 336 27.38 -0.43 -8.63
CA LEU A 336 27.58 -1.08 -9.92
C LEU A 336 28.16 -0.06 -10.89
N GLN A 337 29.30 -0.38 -11.49
CA GLN A 337 29.88 0.38 -12.61
C GLN A 337 29.97 -0.55 -13.83
N LYS A 338 29.36 -0.14 -14.94
CA LYS A 338 29.44 -0.86 -16.19
C LYS A 338 30.45 -0.17 -17.13
N GLU A 339 31.30 -0.97 -17.73
CA GLU A 339 32.09 -0.51 -18.87
C GLU A 339 31.16 -0.08 -20.01
N SER A 340 31.54 0.95 -20.75
CA SER A 340 30.80 1.41 -21.92
C SER A 340 30.84 0.31 -22.99
N ASP A 341 29.83 -0.54 -23.06
CA ASP A 341 29.68 -1.52 -24.13
C ASP A 341 29.51 -0.77 -25.47
N GLN A 342 30.51 -0.81 -26.31
CA GLN A 342 30.49 -0.25 -27.68
C GLN A 342 29.44 -0.93 -28.59
N HIS A 343 28.69 -1.91 -28.08
CA HIS A 343 27.86 -2.81 -28.89
C HIS A 343 26.35 -2.76 -28.61
N GLN A 344 25.90 -2.01 -27.60
CA GLN A 344 24.46 -1.84 -27.36
C GLN A 344 24.11 -0.37 -27.53
N GLY A 345 23.26 -0.08 -28.49
CA GLY A 345 22.89 1.22 -29.06
C GLY A 345 22.27 2.29 -28.13
N HIS A 346 22.60 2.30 -26.85
CA HIS A 346 22.24 3.36 -25.90
C HIS A 346 23.46 4.27 -25.70
N GLY A 347 23.52 5.31 -26.47
CA GLY A 347 24.54 6.27 -26.80
C GLY A 347 25.28 6.97 -25.66
N LEU A 348 26.04 6.28 -24.81
CA LEU A 348 27.11 6.94 -24.08
C LEU A 348 28.28 7.22 -25.07
N SER A 349 28.72 8.47 -25.14
CA SER A 349 29.90 8.83 -25.92
C SER A 349 31.14 8.13 -25.33
N THR A 350 32.12 7.77 -26.21
CA THR A 350 33.38 7.16 -25.77
C THR A 350 34.03 8.02 -24.68
N GLY A 351 34.28 7.42 -23.51
CA GLY A 351 34.92 8.09 -22.36
C GLY A 351 33.97 8.44 -21.19
N HIS A 352 32.70 8.03 -21.25
CA HIS A 352 31.78 8.18 -20.14
C HIS A 352 31.25 6.81 -19.66
N VAL A 353 31.01 6.67 -18.36
CA VAL A 353 30.47 5.46 -17.75
C VAL A 353 29.30 5.80 -16.85
N ALA A 354 28.35 4.87 -16.74
CA ALA A 354 27.29 4.96 -15.78
C ALA A 354 27.72 4.31 -14.46
N VAL A 355 27.65 5.08 -13.38
CA VAL A 355 27.80 4.60 -12.01
C VAL A 355 26.43 4.51 -11.39
N VAL A 356 26.06 3.32 -10.93
CA VAL A 356 24.78 3.04 -10.28
C VAL A 356 25.01 2.75 -8.81
N LEU A 357 24.24 3.42 -7.95
CA LEU A 357 24.37 3.34 -6.51
C LEU A 357 22.99 3.03 -5.89
N ILE A 358 22.95 2.19 -4.87
CA ILE A 358 21.78 2.03 -3.97
C ILE A 358 22.19 2.53 -2.60
N THR A 359 21.44 3.48 -2.04
CA THR A 359 21.67 4.02 -0.70
C THR A 359 20.94 3.23 0.37
N ASN A 360 21.36 3.38 1.62
CA ASN A 360 20.52 3.06 2.77
C ASN A 360 19.33 4.05 2.86
N VAL A 361 18.46 3.82 3.85
CA VAL A 361 17.33 4.72 4.14
C VAL A 361 17.86 6.04 4.68
N ILE A 362 17.42 7.14 4.07
CA ILE A 362 17.81 8.52 4.41
C ILE A 362 16.63 9.47 4.17
N ARG A 363 16.63 10.62 4.86
CA ARG A 363 15.63 11.67 4.65
C ARG A 363 15.79 12.30 3.27
N GLU A 364 14.68 12.49 2.55
CA GLU A 364 14.65 13.03 1.18
C GLU A 364 15.41 14.34 1.05
N ALA A 365 15.23 15.30 1.97
CA ALA A 365 15.92 16.59 1.91
C ALA A 365 17.45 16.44 1.89
N SER A 366 18.00 15.58 2.76
CA SER A 366 19.45 15.33 2.81
C SER A 366 19.96 14.62 1.56
N PHE A 367 19.16 13.70 1.02
CA PHE A 367 19.46 13.02 -0.23
C PHE A 367 19.51 14.00 -1.42
N ILE A 368 18.50 14.87 -1.57
CA ILE A 368 18.45 15.85 -2.64
C ILE A 368 19.61 16.85 -2.55
N GLU A 369 20.01 17.27 -1.34
CA GLU A 369 21.18 18.10 -1.15
C GLU A 369 22.47 17.43 -1.66
N ALA A 370 22.66 16.14 -1.33
CA ALA A 370 23.79 15.36 -1.83
C ALA A 370 23.76 15.20 -3.36
N VAL A 371 22.60 14.97 -3.97
CA VAL A 371 22.42 14.90 -5.44
C VAL A 371 22.84 16.21 -6.09
N ASN A 372 22.42 17.35 -5.56
CA ASN A 372 22.81 18.67 -6.08
C ASN A 372 24.34 18.88 -6.03
N HIS A 373 24.99 18.43 -4.98
CA HIS A 373 26.47 18.50 -4.88
C HIS A 373 27.14 17.56 -5.88
N ILE A 374 26.57 16.38 -6.14
CA ILE A 374 27.10 15.46 -7.16
C ILE A 374 26.94 16.06 -8.56
N GLU A 375 25.78 16.64 -8.88
CA GLU A 375 25.54 17.30 -10.17
C GLU A 375 26.47 18.49 -10.42
N ALA A 376 26.95 19.14 -9.37
CA ALA A 376 27.91 20.25 -9.47
C ALA A 376 29.36 19.81 -9.79
N LEU A 377 29.65 18.51 -9.73
CA LEU A 377 30.96 18.00 -10.11
C LEU A 377 31.21 18.14 -11.61
N THR A 378 32.38 18.66 -12.02
CA THR A 378 32.73 18.83 -13.43
C THR A 378 32.91 17.51 -14.20
N SER A 379 33.04 16.40 -13.48
CA SER A 379 33.13 15.02 -14.02
C SER A 379 31.77 14.38 -14.26
N VAL A 380 30.67 14.97 -13.77
CA VAL A 380 29.31 14.54 -14.05
C VAL A 380 28.83 15.20 -15.32
N THR A 381 28.42 14.40 -16.30
CA THR A 381 28.17 14.86 -17.67
C THR A 381 26.70 14.99 -18.01
N ASP A 382 25.84 14.33 -17.24
CA ASP A 382 24.37 14.37 -17.40
C ASP A 382 23.70 14.62 -16.05
N LYS A 383 22.40 14.96 -16.10
CA LYS A 383 21.57 15.05 -14.92
C LYS A 383 21.55 13.71 -14.18
N VAL A 384 21.67 13.74 -12.85
CA VAL A 384 21.57 12.55 -12.04
C VAL A 384 20.13 12.02 -12.07
N THR A 385 19.99 10.75 -12.45
CA THR A 385 18.70 10.05 -12.33
C THR A 385 18.61 9.37 -10.97
N TYR A 386 17.49 9.52 -10.28
CA TYR A 386 17.25 8.80 -9.04
C TYR A 386 15.82 8.29 -8.96
N ILE A 387 15.63 7.16 -8.29
CA ILE A 387 14.32 6.54 -8.06
C ILE A 387 14.30 6.02 -6.62
N ARG A 388 13.19 6.23 -5.91
CA ARG A 388 13.01 5.75 -4.54
C ARG A 388 12.92 4.23 -4.49
N VAL A 389 13.44 3.64 -3.42
CA VAL A 389 13.47 2.19 -3.20
C VAL A 389 12.62 1.84 -1.99
N GLU A 390 11.66 0.91 -2.15
CA GLU A 390 10.79 0.45 -1.08
C GLU A 390 10.93 -1.05 -0.84
N SER A 391 11.27 -1.42 0.40
CA SER A 391 11.38 -2.83 0.78
C SER A 391 10.02 -3.50 0.98
N LEU A 392 8.98 -2.74 1.35
CA LEU A 392 7.61 -3.19 1.68
C LEU A 392 7.59 -4.38 2.66
N SER A 393 8.36 -4.26 3.73
CA SER A 393 8.52 -5.30 4.77
C SER A 393 7.59 -5.08 5.98
#